data_aba1538e8f0f62fcec28063d46334019
#
_entry.id   aba1538e8f0f62fcec28063d46334019
#
_cell.length_a   1.000
_cell.length_b   1.000
_cell.length_c   1.000
_cell.angle_alpha   90.00
_cell.angle_beta   90.00
_cell.angle_gamma   90.00
#
_symmetry.space_group_name_H-M   'P 1'
#
loop_
_entity.id
_entity.type
_entity.pdbx_description
1 polymer ?
#
loop_
_entity_poly.entity_id
_entity_poly.type
_entity_poly.pdbx_seq_one_letter_code
_entity_poly.pdbx_strand_id
1 'polypeptide(L)'
;MQPAALSELQPVVPPEPCSPAIGIDEISGDLSRVIERAEVDAWLDLYRAAPADFAARQGLAIAEDGDLVWTTCTTIPFIHFNCVKNFGVDSAATESRLDALLAHYRDAGILRPWFYTNPHTEPATLSCWLEARGLQRQGGWERIFRDATPLPPEPLFPTENVSVERVTPATAREWAGFIDSRYRLPTSPWLLALAGRRGWQHYMLRRDGAVAAVRSMFIGADGMAWSGIDAPVPGIMAPSFDLDAMLGEAMVRDGLAAGAKLFVADIEAPRAERDGPAYRNYARLGFRLAYFRSHYSYLPANSG
;
A
#
# COMPACT_ATOMS: atom_id res chain seq x y z
N MET A 1 15.96 -30.88 16.22
CA MET A 1 15.48 -30.09 15.06
C MET A 1 15.96 -28.64 15.28
N GLN A 2 16.99 -28.25 14.56
CA GLN A 2 17.54 -26.88 14.63
C GLN A 2 16.60 -25.91 13.90
N PRO A 3 16.34 -24.70 14.40
CA PRO A 3 15.65 -23.67 13.65
C PRO A 3 16.54 -23.16 12.53
N ALA A 4 15.97 -23.07 11.33
CA ALA A 4 16.65 -22.50 10.17
C ALA A 4 17.01 -21.03 10.44
N ALA A 5 18.28 -20.70 10.24
CA ALA A 5 18.81 -19.36 10.33
C ALA A 5 18.12 -18.45 9.31
N LEU A 6 17.61 -17.33 9.77
CA LEU A 6 17.24 -16.18 8.94
C LEU A 6 18.55 -15.63 8.37
N SER A 7 18.76 -15.85 7.07
CA SER A 7 19.97 -15.45 6.37
C SER A 7 20.07 -13.93 6.27
N GLU A 8 21.26 -13.48 6.48
CA GLU A 8 21.89 -12.19 6.33
C GLU A 8 21.19 -11.19 5.40
N LEU A 9 20.77 -10.07 5.99
CA LEU A 9 20.44 -8.86 5.25
C LEU A 9 21.71 -8.34 4.58
N GLN A 10 21.70 -8.27 3.26
CA GLN A 10 22.82 -7.72 2.48
C GLN A 10 23.04 -6.24 2.83
N PRO A 11 24.29 -5.75 2.79
CA PRO A 11 24.61 -4.37 3.11
C PRO A 11 23.90 -3.41 2.16
N VAL A 12 23.36 -2.31 2.72
CA VAL A 12 22.74 -1.20 1.98
C VAL A 12 23.80 -0.56 1.08
N VAL A 13 23.71 -0.83 -0.23
CA VAL A 13 24.51 -0.12 -1.23
C VAL A 13 23.93 1.28 -1.43
N PRO A 14 24.73 2.36 -1.37
CA PRO A 14 24.24 3.70 -1.66
C PRO A 14 23.76 3.79 -3.13
N PRO A 15 22.72 4.56 -3.42
CA PRO A 15 22.13 4.61 -4.75
C PRO A 15 23.08 5.27 -5.74
N GLU A 16 23.44 4.56 -6.80
CA GLU A 16 24.01 5.17 -8.01
C GLU A 16 22.92 5.98 -8.74
N PRO A 17 23.27 7.09 -9.39
CA PRO A 17 22.33 7.88 -10.19
C PRO A 17 21.93 7.07 -11.43
N CYS A 18 20.73 6.51 -11.43
CA CYS A 18 20.19 5.77 -12.55
C CYS A 18 19.60 6.71 -13.60
N SER A 19 20.03 6.55 -14.85
CA SER A 19 19.33 7.11 -16.02
C SER A 19 17.92 6.48 -16.12
N PRO A 20 16.86 7.27 -16.38
CA PRO A 20 15.49 6.79 -16.37
C PRO A 20 15.16 6.01 -17.64
N ALA A 21 14.89 4.72 -17.51
CA ALA A 21 14.34 3.89 -18.59
C ALA A 21 12.81 4.04 -18.74
N ILE A 22 12.11 4.58 -17.73
CA ILE A 22 10.70 5.00 -17.81
C ILE A 22 10.69 6.49 -17.45
N GLY A 23 10.14 7.32 -18.33
CA GLY A 23 9.99 8.75 -18.05
C GLY A 23 9.24 8.93 -16.72
N ILE A 24 9.93 9.49 -15.73
CA ILE A 24 9.26 10.03 -14.54
C ILE A 24 8.63 11.32 -15.06
N ASP A 25 7.31 11.30 -15.26
CA ASP A 25 6.59 12.55 -15.49
C ASP A 25 6.81 13.43 -14.26
N GLU A 26 7.34 14.64 -14.45
CA GLU A 26 7.35 15.62 -13.37
C GLU A 26 5.89 15.95 -13.05
N ILE A 27 5.36 15.28 -12.04
CA ILE A 27 4.01 15.58 -11.57
C ILE A 27 4.02 16.86 -10.73
N SER A 28 2.93 17.62 -10.82
CA SER A 28 2.76 18.82 -9.98
C SER A 28 2.52 18.43 -8.51
N GLY A 29 2.82 19.35 -7.60
CA GLY A 29 2.47 19.19 -6.19
C GLY A 29 0.96 18.94 -5.98
N ASP A 30 0.09 19.56 -6.80
CA ASP A 30 -1.35 19.33 -6.76
C ASP A 30 -1.72 17.89 -7.10
N LEU A 31 -1.12 17.33 -8.14
CA LEU A 31 -1.36 15.93 -8.50
C LEU A 31 -0.80 14.99 -7.42
N SER A 32 0.34 15.31 -6.83
CA SER A 32 0.88 14.55 -5.70
C SER A 32 -0.09 14.51 -4.51
N ARG A 33 -0.71 15.65 -4.16
CA ARG A 33 -1.74 15.71 -3.11
C ARG A 33 -2.93 14.80 -3.42
N VAL A 34 -3.44 14.85 -4.64
CA VAL A 34 -4.55 13.98 -5.08
C VAL A 34 -4.18 12.50 -4.98
N ILE A 35 -2.97 12.14 -5.41
CA ILE A 35 -2.45 10.76 -5.35
C ILE A 35 -2.34 10.27 -3.90
N GLU A 36 -1.75 11.06 -2.99
CA GLU A 36 -1.63 10.67 -1.58
C GLU A 36 -3.02 10.61 -0.89
N ARG A 37 -3.92 11.53 -1.22
CA ARG A 37 -5.27 11.57 -0.67
C ARG A 37 -6.09 10.31 -1.00
N ALA A 38 -5.93 9.75 -2.18
CA ALA A 38 -6.62 8.50 -2.56
C ALA A 38 -6.30 7.35 -1.58
N GLU A 39 -5.06 7.22 -1.14
CA GLU A 39 -4.68 6.24 -0.12
C GLU A 39 -5.22 6.61 1.26
N VAL A 40 -5.12 7.88 1.65
CA VAL A 40 -5.62 8.37 2.95
C VAL A 40 -7.10 8.04 3.12
N ASP A 41 -7.92 8.32 2.11
CA ASP A 41 -9.36 8.06 2.15
C ASP A 41 -9.67 6.56 2.27
N ALA A 42 -8.92 5.70 1.57
CA ALA A 42 -9.03 4.26 1.71
C ALA A 42 -8.68 3.79 3.13
N TRP A 43 -7.62 4.31 3.73
CA TRP A 43 -7.22 3.97 5.10
C TRP A 43 -8.19 4.47 6.15
N LEU A 44 -8.74 5.67 5.99
CA LEU A 44 -9.80 6.21 6.84
C LEU A 44 -11.02 5.29 6.83
N ASP A 45 -11.48 4.89 5.64
CA ASP A 45 -12.63 4.01 5.52
C ASP A 45 -12.35 2.59 6.04
N LEU A 46 -11.15 2.04 5.76
CA LEU A 46 -10.68 0.76 6.27
C LEU A 46 -10.75 0.71 7.81
N TYR A 47 -10.18 1.69 8.50
CA TYR A 47 -10.15 1.72 9.95
C TYR A 47 -11.54 1.94 10.55
N ARG A 48 -12.34 2.82 9.96
CA ARG A 48 -13.73 3.08 10.39
C ARG A 48 -14.66 1.89 10.16
N ALA A 49 -14.31 0.97 9.27
CA ALA A 49 -15.06 -0.26 9.02
C ALA A 49 -14.83 -1.33 10.10
N ALA A 50 -13.81 -1.21 10.93
CA ALA A 50 -13.48 -2.23 11.93
C ALA A 50 -14.64 -2.40 12.93
N PRO A 51 -15.11 -3.64 13.22
CA PRO A 51 -16.07 -3.88 14.28
C PRO A 51 -15.55 -3.35 15.62
N ALA A 52 -16.40 -2.66 16.39
CA ALA A 52 -15.97 -1.94 17.60
C ALA A 52 -15.26 -2.84 18.63
N ASP A 53 -15.77 -4.07 18.83
CA ASP A 53 -15.17 -5.06 19.72
C ASP A 53 -13.81 -5.56 19.20
N PHE A 54 -13.66 -5.72 17.89
CA PHE A 54 -12.38 -6.05 17.27
C PHE A 54 -11.39 -4.91 17.40
N ALA A 55 -11.80 -3.68 17.07
CA ALA A 55 -10.96 -2.50 17.20
C ALA A 55 -10.44 -2.33 18.64
N ALA A 56 -11.33 -2.50 19.63
CA ALA A 56 -10.94 -2.42 21.04
C ALA A 56 -9.94 -3.50 21.44
N ARG A 57 -10.15 -4.76 21.04
CA ARG A 57 -9.23 -5.86 21.34
C ARG A 57 -7.86 -5.69 20.66
N GLN A 58 -7.82 -5.12 19.46
CA GLN A 58 -6.57 -4.96 18.71
C GLN A 58 -5.88 -3.61 18.95
N GLY A 59 -6.51 -2.72 19.72
CA GLY A 59 -6.03 -1.37 19.89
C GLY A 59 -5.94 -0.61 18.56
N LEU A 60 -6.94 -0.87 17.67
CA LEU A 60 -7.05 -0.16 16.40
C LEU A 60 -7.61 1.22 16.64
N ALA A 61 -6.90 2.24 16.19
CA ALA A 61 -7.38 3.60 16.16
C ALA A 61 -6.88 4.34 14.93
N ILE A 62 -7.64 5.30 14.47
CA ILE A 62 -7.24 6.25 13.44
C ILE A 62 -7.58 7.66 13.94
N ALA A 63 -6.68 8.57 13.76
CA ALA A 63 -6.86 9.97 14.16
C ALA A 63 -6.50 10.90 13.01
N GLU A 64 -7.13 12.04 12.99
CA GLU A 64 -7.03 13.08 11.97
C GLU A 64 -6.78 14.43 12.62
N ASP A 65 -5.94 15.24 11.98
CA ASP A 65 -5.77 16.65 12.31
C ASP A 65 -5.54 17.43 11.00
N GLY A 66 -6.60 18.04 10.50
CA GLY A 66 -6.64 18.58 9.15
C GLY A 66 -6.50 17.47 8.10
N ASP A 67 -5.43 17.55 7.33
CA ASP A 67 -5.07 16.60 6.28
C ASP A 67 -4.16 15.46 6.77
N LEU A 68 -3.54 15.64 7.93
CA LEU A 68 -2.66 14.65 8.56
C LEU A 68 -3.48 13.51 9.16
N VAL A 69 -3.10 12.28 8.86
CA VAL A 69 -3.73 11.06 9.39
C VAL A 69 -2.68 10.14 9.98
N TRP A 70 -2.99 9.56 11.15
CA TRP A 70 -2.14 8.52 11.71
C TRP A 70 -2.97 7.36 12.27
N THR A 71 -2.40 6.18 12.17
CA THR A 71 -3.04 4.93 12.56
C THR A 71 -2.27 4.22 13.66
N THR A 72 -2.98 3.50 14.50
CA THR A 72 -2.40 2.65 15.55
C THR A 72 -3.04 1.28 15.55
N CYS A 73 -2.23 0.26 15.85
CA CYS A 73 -2.66 -1.10 16.16
C CYS A 73 -1.65 -1.66 17.16
N THR A 74 -2.07 -1.91 18.41
CA THR A 74 -1.14 -2.26 19.46
C THR A 74 -0.85 -3.75 19.59
N THR A 75 -1.67 -4.61 18.99
CA THR A 75 -1.56 -6.07 19.18
C THR A 75 -1.18 -6.84 17.92
N ILE A 76 -1.54 -6.34 16.73
CA ILE A 76 -1.18 -7.01 15.48
C ILE A 76 0.19 -6.48 15.02
N PRO A 77 1.23 -7.33 14.96
CA PRO A 77 2.59 -6.89 14.68
C PRO A 77 2.81 -6.68 13.16
N PHE A 78 1.97 -5.85 12.56
CA PHE A 78 2.07 -5.52 11.15
C PHE A 78 2.36 -4.02 11.01
N ILE A 79 3.52 -3.73 10.44
CA ILE A 79 4.09 -2.38 10.46
C ILE A 79 3.20 -1.34 9.78
N HIS A 80 2.49 -1.75 8.72
CA HIS A 80 1.58 -0.85 7.98
C HIS A 80 0.38 -0.38 8.79
N PHE A 81 0.08 -1.05 9.92
CA PHE A 81 -1.03 -0.62 10.79
C PHE A 81 -0.63 0.50 11.76
N ASN A 82 0.62 0.93 11.75
CA ASN A 82 1.14 1.98 12.61
C ASN A 82 1.88 3.01 11.75
N CYS A 83 1.15 3.83 11.05
CA CYS A 83 1.74 4.75 10.08
C CYS A 83 1.14 6.16 10.13
N VAL A 84 1.96 7.12 9.73
CA VAL A 84 1.60 8.52 9.55
C VAL A 84 1.49 8.78 8.05
N LYS A 85 0.34 9.24 7.60
CA LYS A 85 0.03 9.55 6.21
C LYS A 85 -0.19 11.04 6.03
N ASN A 86 0.17 11.52 4.85
CA ASN A 86 -0.04 12.90 4.43
C ASN A 86 0.76 13.97 5.23
N PHE A 87 1.78 13.54 5.98
CA PHE A 87 2.59 14.46 6.79
C PHE A 87 3.52 15.29 5.90
N GLY A 88 3.24 16.59 5.81
CA GLY A 88 3.96 17.51 4.95
C GLY A 88 3.54 17.46 3.47
N VAL A 89 2.36 16.95 3.14
CA VAL A 89 1.86 16.86 1.74
C VAL A 89 0.89 18.00 1.43
N ASP A 90 -0.24 18.10 2.14
CA ASP A 90 -1.21 19.20 1.93
C ASP A 90 -0.82 20.43 2.74
N SER A 91 -0.33 20.23 3.96
CA SER A 91 0.20 21.26 4.84
C SER A 91 1.64 20.97 5.21
N ALA A 92 2.48 21.99 5.31
CA ALA A 92 3.88 21.80 5.70
C ALA A 92 3.99 21.15 7.09
N ALA A 93 4.85 20.14 7.20
CA ALA A 93 5.16 19.51 8.48
C ALA A 93 5.88 20.50 9.43
N THR A 94 5.73 20.27 10.73
CA THR A 94 6.49 20.99 11.75
C THR A 94 7.20 20.02 12.68
N GLU A 95 8.35 20.44 13.23
CA GLU A 95 9.10 19.61 14.18
C GLU A 95 8.28 19.29 15.43
N SER A 96 7.56 20.27 15.96
CA SER A 96 6.69 20.06 17.12
C SER A 96 5.62 19.02 16.88
N ARG A 97 5.05 18.96 15.65
CA ARG A 97 4.07 17.97 15.27
C ARG A 97 4.69 16.58 15.12
N LEU A 98 5.90 16.50 14.54
CA LEU A 98 6.67 15.26 14.50
C LEU A 98 6.94 14.71 15.91
N ASP A 99 7.39 15.57 16.83
CA ASP A 99 7.66 15.17 18.21
C ASP A 99 6.39 14.68 18.93
N ALA A 100 5.26 15.32 18.70
CA ALA A 100 3.96 14.90 19.25
C ALA A 100 3.54 13.52 18.70
N LEU A 101 3.70 13.25 17.40
CA LEU A 101 3.41 11.95 16.79
C LEU A 101 4.32 10.85 17.35
N LEU A 102 5.62 11.12 17.49
CA LEU A 102 6.56 10.16 18.06
C LEU A 102 6.25 9.88 19.54
N ALA A 103 5.84 10.90 20.31
CA ALA A 103 5.39 10.72 21.69
C ALA A 103 4.12 9.84 21.74
N HIS A 104 3.13 10.11 20.88
CA HIS A 104 1.91 9.32 20.78
C HIS A 104 2.20 7.82 20.55
N TYR A 105 3.06 7.48 19.58
CA TYR A 105 3.42 6.09 19.32
C TYR A 105 4.18 5.44 20.46
N ARG A 106 5.12 6.18 21.08
CA ARG A 106 5.86 5.70 22.25
C ARG A 106 4.92 5.39 23.41
N ASP A 107 3.98 6.29 23.69
CA ASP A 107 3.03 6.16 24.81
C ASP A 107 2.04 5.00 24.55
N ALA A 108 1.73 4.71 23.27
CA ALA A 108 0.98 3.53 22.85
C ALA A 108 1.80 2.22 22.83
N GLY A 109 3.10 2.27 23.18
CA GLY A 109 3.99 1.11 23.15
C GLY A 109 4.38 0.65 21.72
N ILE A 110 4.16 1.48 20.72
CA ILE A 110 4.49 1.18 19.33
C ILE A 110 5.93 1.59 19.03
N LEU A 111 6.79 0.60 18.87
CA LEU A 111 8.23 0.82 18.74
C LEU A 111 8.68 1.23 17.34
N ARG A 112 7.87 0.96 16.31
CA ARG A 112 8.27 1.13 14.91
C ARG A 112 7.15 1.76 14.08
N PRO A 113 6.77 3.02 14.33
CA PRO A 113 5.84 3.73 13.47
C PRO A 113 6.47 4.00 12.10
N TRP A 114 5.65 4.03 11.05
CA TRP A 114 6.10 4.35 9.70
C TRP A 114 5.70 5.76 9.30
N PHE A 115 6.68 6.47 8.77
CA PHE A 115 6.51 7.78 8.15
C PHE A 115 6.84 7.66 6.67
N TYR A 116 6.12 8.40 5.85
CA TYR A 116 6.34 8.44 4.41
C TYR A 116 6.78 9.84 4.00
N THR A 117 7.71 9.90 3.03
CA THR A 117 8.08 11.14 2.36
C THR A 117 8.11 10.92 0.85
N ASN A 118 7.80 11.94 0.09
CA ASN A 118 7.89 11.97 -1.36
C ASN A 118 8.58 13.28 -1.80
N PRO A 119 8.90 13.48 -3.09
CA PRO A 119 9.60 14.68 -3.55
C PRO A 119 8.86 16.01 -3.33
N HIS A 120 7.55 15.97 -3.06
CA HIS A 120 6.71 17.15 -2.81
C HIS A 120 6.42 17.36 -1.32
N THR A 121 7.05 16.58 -0.43
CA THR A 121 6.88 16.73 1.02
C THR A 121 7.53 18.02 1.49
N GLU A 122 6.79 18.83 2.24
CA GLU A 122 7.22 20.09 2.80
C GLU A 122 7.32 20.07 4.34
N PRO A 123 8.39 20.62 4.92
CA PRO A 123 9.56 21.13 4.23
C PRO A 123 10.44 20.00 3.68
N ALA A 124 11.24 20.27 2.67
CA ALA A 124 12.17 19.30 2.09
C ALA A 124 13.17 18.72 3.13
N THR A 125 13.33 19.39 4.28
CA THR A 125 14.15 18.95 5.40
C THR A 125 13.48 17.92 6.31
N LEU A 126 12.23 17.51 6.04
CA LEU A 126 11.52 16.55 6.90
C LEU A 126 12.28 15.24 7.06
N SER A 127 12.93 14.74 6.02
CA SER A 127 13.79 13.56 6.09
C SER A 127 14.92 13.73 7.10
N CYS A 128 15.57 14.89 7.14
CA CYS A 128 16.61 15.20 8.12
C CYS A 128 16.06 15.23 9.56
N TRP A 129 14.82 15.73 9.76
CA TRP A 129 14.19 15.73 11.08
C TRP A 129 13.86 14.32 11.56
N LEU A 130 13.41 13.44 10.67
CA LEU A 130 13.18 12.03 10.98
C LEU A 130 14.49 11.34 11.39
N GLU A 131 15.55 11.54 10.63
CA GLU A 131 16.88 10.96 10.91
C GLU A 131 17.49 11.50 12.21
N ALA A 132 17.35 12.79 12.48
CA ALA A 132 17.82 13.42 13.73
C ALA A 132 17.12 12.84 14.97
N ARG A 133 15.93 12.25 14.81
CA ARG A 133 15.18 11.54 15.87
C ARG A 133 15.41 10.03 15.88
N GLY A 134 16.37 9.55 15.11
CA GLY A 134 16.80 8.15 15.07
C GLY A 134 15.99 7.25 14.14
N LEU A 135 15.02 7.79 13.40
CA LEU A 135 14.37 7.02 12.33
C LEU A 135 15.35 6.88 11.17
N GLN A 136 15.32 5.74 10.52
CA GLN A 136 16.16 5.48 9.38
C GLN A 136 15.30 5.15 8.16
N ARG A 137 15.81 5.47 6.98
CA ARG A 137 15.18 5.11 5.73
C ARG A 137 15.21 3.59 5.56
N GLN A 138 14.02 2.96 5.52
CA GLN A 138 13.83 1.51 5.39
C GLN A 138 13.53 1.09 3.94
N GLY A 139 13.89 1.90 2.96
CA GLY A 139 13.55 1.68 1.56
C GLY A 139 12.40 2.59 1.09
N GLY A 140 11.50 2.04 0.33
CA GLY A 140 10.34 2.75 -0.22
C GLY A 140 9.76 2.03 -1.42
N TRP A 141 8.67 2.58 -1.95
CA TRP A 141 7.95 2.05 -3.11
C TRP A 141 7.83 3.09 -4.21
N GLU A 142 7.73 2.61 -5.46
CA GLU A 142 7.39 3.48 -6.58
C GLU A 142 5.87 3.69 -6.59
N ARG A 143 5.44 4.90 -6.34
CA ARG A 143 4.06 5.32 -6.49
C ARG A 143 3.74 5.44 -7.98
N ILE A 144 2.67 4.78 -8.41
CA ILE A 144 2.20 4.81 -9.79
C ILE A 144 0.75 5.31 -9.85
N PHE A 145 0.40 5.90 -10.97
CA PHE A 145 -0.95 6.37 -11.21
C PHE A 145 -1.35 6.21 -12.68
N ARG A 146 -2.64 6.17 -12.93
CA ARG A 146 -3.22 6.28 -14.27
C ARG A 146 -4.52 7.08 -14.24
N ASP A 147 -4.84 7.72 -15.34
CA ASP A 147 -6.14 8.36 -15.56
C ASP A 147 -7.21 7.36 -16.02
N ALA A 148 -8.41 7.86 -16.36
CA ALA A 148 -9.55 7.08 -16.80
C ALA A 148 -9.50 6.69 -18.29
N THR A 149 -8.35 6.72 -18.95
CA THR A 149 -8.21 6.26 -20.34
C THR A 149 -8.67 4.79 -20.45
N PRO A 150 -9.62 4.45 -21.33
CA PRO A 150 -10.09 3.09 -21.49
C PRO A 150 -8.97 2.10 -21.84
N LEU A 151 -9.09 0.87 -21.32
CA LEU A 151 -8.26 -0.24 -21.77
C LEU A 151 -8.80 -0.79 -23.11
N PRO A 152 -7.96 -1.44 -23.92
CA PRO A 152 -8.41 -2.22 -25.07
C PRO A 152 -9.51 -3.22 -24.67
N PRO A 153 -10.47 -3.54 -25.54
CA PRO A 153 -11.55 -4.48 -25.21
C PRO A 153 -11.04 -5.91 -24.96
N GLU A 154 -9.99 -6.33 -25.67
CA GLU A 154 -9.37 -7.64 -25.49
C GLU A 154 -8.57 -7.70 -24.19
N PRO A 155 -8.54 -8.88 -23.53
CA PRO A 155 -7.69 -9.07 -22.34
C PRO A 155 -6.21 -8.81 -22.63
N LEU A 156 -5.56 -8.04 -21.78
CA LEU A 156 -4.12 -7.76 -21.90
C LEU A 156 -3.26 -8.92 -21.41
N PHE A 157 -3.77 -9.71 -20.47
CA PHE A 157 -3.03 -10.82 -19.83
C PHE A 157 -3.83 -12.13 -19.89
N PRO A 158 -4.12 -12.65 -21.11
CA PRO A 158 -4.84 -13.92 -21.24
C PRO A 158 -3.96 -15.06 -20.69
N THR A 159 -4.54 -15.90 -19.85
CA THR A 159 -3.84 -17.04 -19.26
C THR A 159 -4.81 -18.19 -19.10
N GLU A 160 -4.38 -19.40 -19.56
CA GLU A 160 -5.18 -20.62 -19.39
C GLU A 160 -5.23 -21.03 -17.91
N ASN A 161 -6.35 -21.62 -17.50
CA ASN A 161 -6.59 -22.13 -16.14
C ASN A 161 -6.51 -21.06 -15.02
N VAL A 162 -6.61 -19.78 -15.38
CA VAL A 162 -6.64 -18.67 -14.42
C VAL A 162 -7.93 -17.86 -14.64
N SER A 163 -8.58 -17.51 -13.54
CA SER A 163 -9.74 -16.62 -13.54
C SER A 163 -9.63 -15.58 -12.45
N VAL A 164 -10.14 -14.38 -12.71
CA VAL A 164 -10.31 -13.33 -11.72
C VAL A 164 -11.79 -13.14 -11.44
N GLU A 165 -12.17 -13.17 -10.18
CA GLU A 165 -13.56 -12.98 -9.75
C GLU A 165 -13.66 -11.88 -8.70
N ARG A 166 -14.76 -11.15 -8.70
CA ARG A 166 -15.10 -10.23 -7.61
C ARG A 166 -15.55 -11.02 -6.39
N VAL A 167 -15.05 -10.61 -5.24
CA VAL A 167 -15.51 -11.14 -3.95
C VAL A 167 -16.96 -10.72 -3.71
N THR A 168 -17.76 -11.69 -3.34
CA THR A 168 -19.17 -11.53 -2.95
C THR A 168 -19.32 -11.84 -1.47
N PRO A 169 -20.47 -11.57 -0.83
CA PRO A 169 -20.72 -12.00 0.54
C PRO A 169 -20.53 -13.51 0.74
N ALA A 170 -20.77 -14.33 -0.28
CA ALA A 170 -20.58 -15.77 -0.22
C ALA A 170 -19.10 -16.18 -0.21
N THR A 171 -18.23 -15.45 -0.89
CA THR A 171 -16.80 -15.75 -1.03
C THR A 171 -15.91 -14.90 -0.10
N ALA A 172 -16.49 -13.96 0.63
CA ALA A 172 -15.74 -13.02 1.49
C ALA A 172 -14.91 -13.74 2.58
N ARG A 173 -15.40 -14.85 3.14
CA ARG A 173 -14.66 -15.63 4.14
C ARG A 173 -13.40 -16.29 3.56
N GLU A 174 -13.50 -16.77 2.33
CA GLU A 174 -12.36 -17.36 1.62
C GLU A 174 -11.31 -16.31 1.34
N TRP A 175 -11.72 -15.14 0.84
CA TRP A 175 -10.84 -13.99 0.59
C TRP A 175 -10.12 -13.54 1.87
N ALA A 176 -10.84 -13.26 2.94
CA ALA A 176 -10.25 -12.82 4.20
C ALA A 176 -9.33 -13.88 4.83
N GLY A 177 -9.75 -15.14 4.81
CA GLY A 177 -8.94 -16.27 5.31
C GLY A 177 -7.67 -16.50 4.49
N PHE A 178 -7.70 -16.22 3.19
CA PHE A 178 -6.49 -16.29 2.36
C PHE A 178 -5.47 -15.25 2.82
N ILE A 179 -5.88 -13.98 3.03
CA ILE A 179 -5.02 -12.91 3.53
C ILE A 179 -4.43 -13.29 4.89
N ASP A 180 -5.29 -13.68 5.86
CA ASP A 180 -4.85 -14.07 7.20
C ASP A 180 -3.80 -15.20 7.14
N SER A 181 -4.01 -16.20 6.27
CA SER A 181 -3.10 -17.32 6.13
C SER A 181 -1.73 -16.91 5.56
N ARG A 182 -1.70 -15.95 4.63
CA ARG A 182 -0.47 -15.49 3.98
C ARG A 182 0.38 -14.62 4.89
N TYR A 183 -0.27 -13.72 5.63
CA TYR A 183 0.41 -12.82 6.56
C TYR A 183 0.50 -13.35 7.99
N ARG A 184 -0.21 -14.45 8.31
CA ARG A 184 -0.37 -14.99 9.67
C ARG A 184 -0.95 -13.98 10.64
N LEU A 185 -1.96 -13.25 10.18
CA LEU A 185 -2.62 -12.18 10.91
C LEU A 185 -4.06 -12.57 11.24
N PRO A 186 -4.63 -12.12 12.36
CA PRO A 186 -6.02 -12.38 12.73
C PRO A 186 -6.95 -11.25 12.23
N THR A 187 -6.89 -10.87 10.96
CA THR A 187 -7.59 -9.69 10.44
C THR A 187 -8.95 -9.99 9.82
N SER A 188 -9.32 -11.24 9.66
CA SER A 188 -10.60 -11.64 9.04
C SER A 188 -11.84 -10.90 9.57
N PRO A 189 -12.05 -10.68 10.89
CA PRO A 189 -13.23 -9.95 11.36
C PRO A 189 -13.29 -8.52 10.82
N TRP A 190 -12.15 -7.88 10.64
CA TRP A 190 -12.02 -6.55 10.07
C TRP A 190 -12.22 -6.55 8.55
N LEU A 191 -11.55 -7.47 7.85
CA LEU A 191 -11.65 -7.59 6.39
C LEU A 191 -13.09 -7.93 5.95
N LEU A 192 -13.79 -8.80 6.68
CA LEU A 192 -15.18 -9.14 6.39
C LEU A 192 -16.11 -7.92 6.45
N ALA A 193 -15.82 -6.93 7.28
CA ALA A 193 -16.59 -5.69 7.35
C ALA A 193 -16.45 -4.80 6.10
N LEU A 194 -15.45 -5.06 5.26
CA LEU A 194 -15.27 -4.38 3.97
C LEU A 194 -16.08 -5.03 2.84
N ALA A 195 -16.43 -6.31 2.98
CA ALA A 195 -17.15 -7.03 1.94
C ALA A 195 -18.56 -6.45 1.74
N GLY A 196 -18.81 -5.91 0.54
CA GLY A 196 -20.05 -5.21 0.21
C GLY A 196 -20.13 -3.76 0.72
N ARG A 197 -19.10 -3.27 1.41
CA ARG A 197 -19.03 -1.87 1.83
C ARG A 197 -18.85 -0.94 0.64
N ARG A 198 -19.57 0.18 0.61
CA ARG A 198 -19.51 1.17 -0.48
C ARG A 198 -18.06 1.65 -0.69
N GLY A 199 -17.66 1.75 -1.94
CA GLY A 199 -16.32 2.13 -2.36
C GLY A 199 -15.35 0.95 -2.48
N TRP A 200 -15.55 -0.13 -1.72
CA TRP A 200 -14.67 -1.28 -1.75
C TRP A 200 -15.06 -2.30 -2.82
N GLN A 201 -14.05 -2.79 -3.52
CA GLN A 201 -14.12 -3.90 -4.45
C GLN A 201 -12.94 -4.82 -4.16
N HIS A 202 -13.23 -6.10 -3.92
CA HIS A 202 -12.21 -7.10 -3.60
C HIS A 202 -12.21 -8.15 -4.70
N TYR A 203 -11.03 -8.68 -5.00
CA TYR A 203 -10.80 -9.61 -6.10
C TYR A 203 -10.01 -10.82 -5.62
N MET A 204 -10.39 -11.98 -6.13
CA MET A 204 -9.63 -13.22 -6.00
C MET A 204 -9.24 -13.71 -7.39
N LEU A 205 -7.98 -14.08 -7.52
CA LEU A 205 -7.48 -14.78 -8.68
C LEU A 205 -7.38 -16.26 -8.32
N ARG A 206 -8.00 -17.10 -9.16
CA ARG A 206 -7.90 -18.55 -9.03
C ARG A 206 -7.01 -19.12 -10.12
N ARG A 207 -6.18 -20.08 -9.74
CA ARG A 207 -5.42 -20.95 -10.65
C ARG A 207 -5.80 -22.39 -10.34
N ASP A 208 -6.24 -23.12 -11.35
CA ASP A 208 -6.69 -24.51 -11.19
C ASP A 208 -7.76 -24.66 -10.08
N GLY A 209 -8.64 -23.67 -9.95
CA GLY A 209 -9.72 -23.63 -8.95
C GLY A 209 -9.33 -23.16 -7.55
N ALA A 210 -8.04 -23.10 -7.22
CA ALA A 210 -7.56 -22.63 -5.92
C ALA A 210 -7.24 -21.13 -5.93
N VAL A 211 -7.49 -20.41 -4.81
CA VAL A 211 -7.09 -19.01 -4.67
C VAL A 211 -5.56 -18.92 -4.67
N ALA A 212 -5.02 -18.17 -5.60
CA ALA A 212 -3.59 -17.97 -5.78
C ALA A 212 -3.13 -16.55 -5.40
N ALA A 213 -4.00 -15.55 -5.59
CA ALA A 213 -3.73 -14.17 -5.22
C ALA A 213 -5.04 -13.41 -4.97
N VAL A 214 -4.95 -12.35 -4.18
CA VAL A 214 -6.07 -11.43 -3.93
C VAL A 214 -5.57 -9.99 -3.95
N ARG A 215 -6.47 -9.06 -4.29
CA ARG A 215 -6.23 -7.61 -4.23
C ARG A 215 -7.53 -6.87 -4.01
N SER A 216 -7.44 -5.67 -3.43
CA SER A 216 -8.60 -4.82 -3.21
C SER A 216 -8.40 -3.44 -3.83
N MET A 217 -9.52 -2.80 -4.16
CA MET A 217 -9.56 -1.42 -4.61
C MET A 217 -10.61 -0.67 -3.79
N PHE A 218 -10.28 0.55 -3.39
CA PHE A 218 -11.22 1.52 -2.83
C PHE A 218 -11.42 2.66 -3.81
N ILE A 219 -12.66 3.01 -4.11
CA ILE A 219 -13.03 4.18 -4.95
C ILE A 219 -13.70 5.19 -4.03
N GLY A 220 -13.04 6.32 -3.82
CA GLY A 220 -13.55 7.45 -3.06
C GLY A 220 -14.74 8.13 -3.75
N ALA A 221 -15.45 8.97 -3.02
CA ALA A 221 -16.61 9.69 -3.52
C ALA A 221 -16.26 10.68 -4.66
N ASP A 222 -15.03 11.11 -4.73
CA ASP A 222 -14.46 11.99 -5.77
C ASP A 222 -14.05 11.23 -7.05
N GLY A 223 -14.07 9.89 -7.01
CA GLY A 223 -13.67 9.02 -8.12
C GLY A 223 -12.18 8.67 -8.11
N MET A 224 -11.45 8.98 -7.04
CA MET A 224 -10.07 8.53 -6.88
C MET A 224 -10.05 7.08 -6.39
N ALA A 225 -9.34 6.22 -7.08
CA ALA A 225 -9.23 4.80 -6.78
C ALA A 225 -7.83 4.47 -6.23
N TRP A 226 -7.77 3.84 -5.07
CA TRP A 226 -6.54 3.30 -4.49
C TRP A 226 -6.57 1.78 -4.50
N SER A 227 -5.45 1.16 -4.87
CA SER A 227 -5.26 -0.29 -4.89
C SER A 227 -4.31 -0.71 -3.77
N GLY A 228 -4.74 -1.70 -3.00
CA GLY A 228 -3.97 -2.29 -1.90
C GLY A 228 -4.66 -3.50 -1.30
N ILE A 229 -4.26 -3.90 -0.09
CA ILE A 229 -4.73 -5.13 0.59
C ILE A 229 -4.55 -6.33 -0.34
N ASP A 230 -3.33 -6.56 -0.77
CA ASP A 230 -2.93 -7.66 -1.64
C ASP A 230 -2.25 -8.79 -0.87
N ALA A 231 -2.39 -9.99 -1.35
CA ALA A 231 -1.72 -11.19 -0.85
C ALA A 231 -1.63 -12.25 -1.97
N PRO A 232 -0.48 -12.89 -2.16
CA PRO A 232 0.83 -12.48 -1.63
C PRO A 232 1.30 -11.18 -2.28
N VAL A 233 2.15 -10.42 -1.59
CA VAL A 233 2.76 -9.23 -2.16
C VAL A 233 3.69 -9.64 -3.31
N PRO A 234 3.45 -9.15 -4.54
CA PRO A 234 4.28 -9.48 -5.69
C PRO A 234 5.73 -9.03 -5.49
N GLY A 235 6.67 -9.88 -5.90
CA GLY A 235 8.10 -9.57 -5.78
C GLY A 235 8.71 -9.76 -4.39
N ILE A 236 7.92 -9.73 -3.33
CA ILE A 236 8.38 -9.96 -1.95
C ILE A 236 8.06 -11.37 -1.50
N MET A 237 6.80 -11.80 -1.65
CA MET A 237 6.32 -13.10 -1.18
C MET A 237 6.13 -14.11 -2.31
N ALA A 238 5.94 -13.64 -3.52
CA ALA A 238 5.80 -14.47 -4.72
C ALA A 238 6.29 -13.73 -5.97
N PRO A 239 7.05 -14.39 -6.85
CA PRO A 239 7.61 -13.76 -8.05
C PRO A 239 6.61 -13.61 -9.21
N SER A 240 5.32 -13.87 -9.02
CA SER A 240 4.35 -13.92 -10.10
C SER A 240 3.72 -12.55 -10.37
N PHE A 241 4.46 -11.69 -11.05
CA PHE A 241 3.96 -10.39 -11.52
C PHE A 241 2.82 -10.51 -12.56
N ASP A 242 2.71 -11.65 -13.25
CA ASP A 242 1.64 -11.86 -14.24
C ASP A 242 0.28 -12.03 -13.56
N LEU A 243 0.21 -12.72 -12.42
CA LEU A 243 -1.02 -12.83 -11.64
C LEU A 243 -1.47 -11.47 -11.09
N ASP A 244 -0.51 -10.67 -10.63
CA ASP A 244 -0.77 -9.31 -10.16
C ASP A 244 -1.31 -8.42 -11.30
N ALA A 245 -0.75 -8.55 -12.50
CA ALA A 245 -1.21 -7.82 -13.67
C ALA A 245 -2.66 -8.17 -14.08
N MET A 246 -3.05 -9.44 -13.97
CA MET A 246 -4.43 -9.87 -14.23
C MET A 246 -5.42 -9.29 -13.21
N LEU A 247 -5.05 -9.28 -11.92
CA LEU A 247 -5.84 -8.60 -10.89
C LEU A 247 -5.93 -7.10 -11.18
N GLY A 248 -4.82 -6.45 -11.52
CA GLY A 248 -4.76 -5.04 -11.89
C GLY A 248 -5.65 -4.72 -13.10
N GLU A 249 -5.67 -5.57 -14.12
CA GLU A 249 -6.55 -5.40 -15.30
C GLU A 249 -8.03 -5.45 -14.91
N ALA A 250 -8.44 -6.45 -14.15
CA ALA A 250 -9.82 -6.58 -13.69
C ALA A 250 -10.24 -5.36 -12.86
N MET A 251 -9.39 -4.92 -11.94
CA MET A 251 -9.64 -3.75 -11.11
C MET A 251 -9.78 -2.46 -11.93
N VAL A 252 -8.91 -2.26 -12.93
CA VAL A 252 -8.99 -1.08 -13.80
C VAL A 252 -10.27 -1.10 -14.61
N ARG A 253 -10.65 -2.23 -15.21
CA ARG A 253 -11.89 -2.36 -15.98
C ARG A 253 -13.14 -2.07 -15.14
N ASP A 254 -13.22 -2.67 -13.96
CA ASP A 254 -14.34 -2.48 -13.04
C ASP A 254 -14.36 -1.06 -12.47
N GLY A 255 -13.20 -0.49 -12.15
CA GLY A 255 -13.06 0.88 -11.67
C GLY A 255 -13.53 1.90 -12.71
N LEU A 256 -13.14 1.72 -13.99
CA LEU A 256 -13.64 2.55 -15.10
C LEU A 256 -15.15 2.45 -15.24
N ALA A 257 -15.70 1.24 -15.18
CA ALA A 257 -17.14 1.01 -15.22
C ALA A 257 -17.88 1.65 -14.04
N ALA A 258 -17.23 1.74 -12.88
CA ALA A 258 -17.73 2.40 -11.67
C ALA A 258 -17.51 3.92 -11.66
N GLY A 259 -16.88 4.50 -12.69
CA GLY A 259 -16.64 5.94 -12.82
C GLY A 259 -15.38 6.45 -12.12
N ALA A 260 -14.40 5.59 -11.86
CA ALA A 260 -13.10 6.04 -11.36
C ALA A 260 -12.40 6.94 -12.40
N LYS A 261 -11.81 8.03 -11.90
CA LYS A 261 -11.15 9.06 -12.71
C LYS A 261 -9.63 8.97 -12.67
N LEU A 262 -9.10 8.50 -11.55
CA LEU A 262 -7.68 8.29 -11.31
C LEU A 262 -7.51 6.99 -10.54
N PHE A 263 -6.47 6.22 -10.87
CA PHE A 263 -6.09 5.02 -10.14
C PHE A 263 -4.68 5.21 -9.58
N VAL A 264 -4.49 4.81 -8.35
CA VAL A 264 -3.23 4.91 -7.60
C VAL A 264 -2.86 3.54 -7.05
N ALA A 265 -1.61 3.16 -7.21
CA ALA A 265 -1.04 1.93 -6.66
C ALA A 265 0.43 2.12 -6.32
N ASP A 266 1.04 1.10 -5.74
CA ASP A 266 2.47 1.05 -5.49
C ASP A 266 3.10 -0.14 -6.23
N ILE A 267 4.34 0.03 -6.70
CA ILE A 267 5.21 -1.07 -7.11
C ILE A 267 6.24 -1.27 -6.02
N GLU A 268 6.20 -2.45 -5.40
CA GLU A 268 7.11 -2.83 -4.32
C GLU A 268 8.41 -3.50 -4.82
N ALA A 269 8.55 -3.67 -6.15
CA ALA A 269 9.74 -4.23 -6.76
C ALA A 269 10.94 -3.28 -6.63
N PRO A 270 12.18 -3.83 -6.56
CA PRO A 270 13.39 -3.02 -6.51
C PRO A 270 13.49 -2.05 -7.71
N ARG A 271 13.95 -0.84 -7.46
CA ARG A 271 14.18 0.18 -8.50
C ARG A 271 15.11 -0.27 -9.63
N ALA A 272 16.08 -1.12 -9.32
CA ALA A 272 16.99 -1.70 -10.30
C ALA A 272 16.25 -2.57 -11.34
N GLU A 273 15.01 -2.98 -11.05
CA GLU A 273 14.17 -3.81 -11.93
C GLU A 273 13.12 -3.00 -12.71
N ARG A 274 13.33 -1.68 -12.91
CA ARG A 274 12.37 -0.83 -13.63
C ARG A 274 12.05 -1.30 -15.05
N ASP A 275 12.92 -2.10 -15.66
CA ASP A 275 12.66 -2.81 -16.92
C ASP A 275 12.08 -4.22 -16.69
N GLY A 276 11.82 -4.57 -15.44
CA GLY A 276 11.30 -5.86 -15.03
C GLY A 276 9.81 -6.06 -15.33
N PRO A 277 9.29 -7.28 -15.11
CA PRO A 277 7.91 -7.63 -15.43
C PRO A 277 6.87 -6.74 -14.73
N ALA A 278 7.08 -6.37 -13.47
CA ALA A 278 6.15 -5.52 -12.72
C ALA A 278 5.91 -4.18 -13.44
N TYR A 279 6.98 -3.48 -13.78
CA TYR A 279 6.88 -2.17 -14.44
C TYR A 279 6.28 -2.27 -15.84
N ARG A 280 6.67 -3.29 -16.63
CA ARG A 280 6.10 -3.52 -17.96
C ARG A 280 4.60 -3.83 -17.90
N ASN A 281 4.17 -4.61 -16.93
CA ASN A 281 2.78 -4.98 -16.76
C ASN A 281 1.93 -3.78 -16.36
N TYR A 282 2.38 -2.96 -15.43
CA TYR A 282 1.68 -1.73 -15.06
C TYR A 282 1.69 -0.70 -16.21
N ALA A 283 2.79 -0.59 -16.97
CA ALA A 283 2.82 0.26 -18.17
C ALA A 283 1.79 -0.19 -19.22
N ARG A 284 1.61 -1.50 -19.45
CA ARG A 284 0.56 -2.05 -20.33
C ARG A 284 -0.85 -1.72 -19.83
N LEU A 285 -1.05 -1.61 -18.53
CA LEU A 285 -2.30 -1.14 -17.92
C LEU A 285 -2.48 0.38 -18.01
N GLY A 286 -1.52 1.11 -18.56
CA GLY A 286 -1.56 2.57 -18.72
C GLY A 286 -1.10 3.33 -17.48
N PHE A 287 -0.48 2.66 -16.49
CA PHE A 287 0.11 3.35 -15.35
C PHE A 287 1.43 4.03 -15.73
N ARG A 288 1.71 5.13 -15.04
CA ARG A 288 2.93 5.93 -15.11
C ARG A 288 3.53 6.06 -13.72
N LEU A 289 4.85 6.26 -13.65
CA LEU A 289 5.51 6.54 -12.38
C LEU A 289 5.20 7.98 -11.95
N ALA A 290 4.76 8.15 -10.70
CA ALA A 290 4.62 9.45 -10.07
C ALA A 290 5.95 9.84 -9.39
N TYR A 291 6.35 9.06 -8.40
CA TYR A 291 7.59 9.29 -7.63
C TYR A 291 7.93 8.07 -6.78
N PHE A 292 9.13 8.10 -6.21
CA PHE A 292 9.51 7.16 -5.15
C PHE A 292 9.09 7.71 -3.79
N ARG A 293 8.30 6.94 -3.05
CA ARG A 293 7.88 7.24 -1.69
C ARG A 293 8.81 6.54 -0.70
N SER A 294 9.63 7.31 0.00
CA SER A 294 10.57 6.79 1.00
C SER A 294 9.85 6.45 2.30
N HIS A 295 10.27 5.38 2.95
CA HIS A 295 9.75 4.92 4.23
C HIS A 295 10.80 5.11 5.31
N TYR A 296 10.38 5.69 6.45
CA TYR A 296 11.21 5.91 7.63
C TYR A 296 10.61 5.22 8.84
N SER A 297 11.45 4.53 9.60
CA SER A 297 11.08 3.89 10.87
C SER A 297 12.33 3.66 11.71
N TYR A 298 12.15 3.28 12.97
CA TYR A 298 13.26 2.78 13.76
C TYR A 298 13.72 1.41 13.28
N LEU A 299 15.01 1.13 13.39
CA LEU A 299 15.53 -0.22 13.14
C LEU A 299 14.92 -1.22 14.14
N PRO A 300 14.78 -2.50 13.77
CA PRO A 300 14.54 -3.54 14.75
C PRO A 300 15.60 -3.48 15.83
N ALA A 301 15.18 -3.59 17.09
CA ALA A 301 16.17 -3.83 18.14
C ALA A 301 16.92 -5.13 17.78
N ASN A 302 18.26 -5.07 17.73
CA ASN A 302 19.05 -6.27 17.52
C ASN A 302 18.64 -7.26 18.63
N SER A 303 18.00 -8.35 18.24
CA SER A 303 17.82 -9.51 19.11
C SER A 303 19.24 -10.08 19.33
N GLY A 304 19.88 -9.64 20.42
CA GLY A 304 21.15 -10.19 20.87
C GLY A 304 21.04 -11.67 21.22
#